data_990ea64d1ec30321f52b66c00a431a1b
#
_entry.id   990ea64d1ec30321f52b66c00a431a1b
#
_cell.length_a   1.000
_cell.length_b   1.000
_cell.length_c   1.000
_cell.angle_alpha   90.00
_cell.angle_beta   90.00
_cell.angle_gamma   90.00
#
_symmetry.space_group_name_H-M   'P 1'
#
loop_
_entity.id
_entity.type
_entity.pdbx_description
1 polymer ?
#
loop_
_entity_poly.entity_id
_entity_poly.type
_entity_poly.pdbx_seq_one_letter_code
_entity_poly.pdbx_strand_id
1 'polypeptide(L)'
;DMFYLKTSLEGLSKGTYEVFVNNGYGDALCWSAPYELVIGDSPRAKWPNKVFKVEDFGAVADADTNSTAAVINALDAAYKNGGGIVEFGEGVYRVETTLPIPLNTVLKGQGSGYTTVLFTAYKWQYGEAEDLLSIIGNCSVEGINFAATRAKKFVITNKSVSANDRLSGAKYGSLENDNIYFTDVKIKSLWREGKVTD
;
A
#
# COMPACT_ATOMS: atom_id res chain seq x y z
N ASP A 1 -19.90 12.06 18.37
CA ASP A 1 -18.59 12.67 18.16
C ASP A 1 -17.53 11.69 18.66
N MET A 2 -16.53 11.42 17.81
CA MET A 2 -15.42 10.54 18.17
C MET A 2 -14.26 11.42 18.65
N PHE A 3 -13.88 11.28 19.91
CA PHE A 3 -12.69 11.94 20.43
C PHE A 3 -11.49 11.03 20.25
N TYR A 4 -10.37 11.56 19.77
CA TYR A 4 -9.12 10.82 19.70
C TYR A 4 -8.00 11.63 20.35
N LEU A 5 -7.07 10.92 20.95
CA LEU A 5 -5.89 11.48 21.59
C LEU A 5 -4.67 11.03 20.79
N LYS A 6 -3.86 11.98 20.33
CA LYS A 6 -2.62 11.70 19.60
C LYS A 6 -1.42 12.08 20.49
N THR A 7 -0.52 11.13 20.67
CA THR A 7 0.73 11.35 21.41
C THR A 7 1.91 10.73 20.68
N SER A 8 3.12 11.19 20.98
CA SER A 8 4.35 10.57 20.50
C SER A 8 4.75 9.44 21.44
N LEU A 9 5.25 8.36 20.85
CA LEU A 9 5.85 7.24 21.56
C LEU A 9 7.39 7.28 21.48
N GLU A 10 7.96 8.40 21.03
CA GLU A 10 9.40 8.58 20.96
C GLU A 10 10.05 8.45 22.33
N GLY A 11 11.14 7.72 22.41
CA GLY A 11 11.90 7.47 23.63
C GLY A 11 11.41 6.30 24.48
N LEU A 12 10.31 5.65 24.14
CA LEU A 12 9.89 4.44 24.81
C LEU A 12 10.67 3.23 24.28
N SER A 13 11.24 2.45 25.20
CA SER A 13 11.89 1.17 24.87
C SER A 13 10.85 0.07 24.60
N LYS A 14 11.28 -1.08 24.09
CA LYS A 14 10.41 -2.25 23.96
C LYS A 14 9.95 -2.70 25.34
N GLY A 15 8.66 -3.03 25.44
CA GLY A 15 8.04 -3.46 26.70
C GLY A 15 6.54 -3.31 26.66
N THR A 16 5.93 -3.72 27.75
CA THR A 16 4.50 -3.51 28.00
C THR A 16 4.31 -2.31 28.93
N TYR A 17 3.44 -1.40 28.55
CA TYR A 17 3.12 -0.17 29.26
C TYR A 17 1.64 -0.13 29.58
N GLU A 18 1.31 0.41 30.74
CA GLU A 18 -0.07 0.76 31.06
C GLU A 18 -0.30 2.24 30.72
N VAL A 19 -1.28 2.50 29.89
CA VAL A 19 -1.67 3.86 29.50
C VAL A 19 -2.96 4.24 30.18
N PHE A 20 -2.94 5.35 30.89
CA PHE A 20 -4.09 5.93 31.52
C PHE A 20 -4.43 7.27 30.87
N VAL A 21 -5.71 7.52 30.67
CA VAL A 21 -6.21 8.81 30.18
C VAL A 21 -6.90 9.56 31.29
N ASN A 22 -6.49 10.81 31.51
CA ASN A 22 -7.14 11.69 32.51
C ASN A 22 -8.09 12.64 31.76
N ASN A 23 -9.31 12.80 32.31
CA ASN A 23 -10.31 13.70 31.69
C ASN A 23 -10.16 15.17 32.09
N GLY A 24 -9.14 15.52 32.88
CA GLY A 24 -8.82 16.89 33.28
C GLY A 24 -9.53 17.40 34.53
N TYR A 25 -10.37 16.61 35.22
CA TYR A 25 -11.15 17.07 36.34
C TYR A 25 -10.54 16.81 37.74
N GLY A 26 -9.32 16.35 37.84
CA GLY A 26 -8.47 16.54 39.01
C GLY A 26 -8.66 15.64 40.25
N ASP A 27 -9.44 14.56 40.19
CA ASP A 27 -9.52 13.58 41.28
C ASP A 27 -9.22 12.13 40.81
N ALA A 28 -9.25 11.18 41.78
CA ALA A 28 -8.92 9.78 41.47
C ALA A 28 -9.88 9.10 40.48
N LEU A 29 -11.10 9.60 40.33
CA LEU A 29 -12.12 9.08 39.41
C LEU A 29 -11.94 9.60 37.97
N CYS A 30 -10.99 10.49 37.75
CA CYS A 30 -10.75 11.14 36.46
C CYS A 30 -9.85 10.34 35.53
N TRP A 31 -9.27 9.24 35.99
CA TRP A 31 -8.44 8.36 35.21
C TRP A 31 -9.24 7.20 34.61
N SER A 32 -8.94 6.87 33.35
CA SER A 32 -9.49 5.66 32.73
C SER A 32 -8.98 4.39 33.43
N ALA A 33 -9.64 3.27 33.19
CA ALA A 33 -8.99 1.98 33.38
C ALA A 33 -7.70 1.92 32.54
N PRO A 34 -6.69 1.14 32.97
CA PRO A 34 -5.46 0.99 32.22
C PRO A 34 -5.72 0.35 30.85
N TYR A 35 -5.08 0.88 29.83
CA TYR A 35 -5.00 0.26 28.53
C TYR A 35 -3.58 -0.29 28.33
N GLU A 36 -3.47 -1.58 28.04
CA GLU A 36 -2.18 -2.20 27.80
C GLU A 36 -1.65 -1.80 26.42
N LEU A 37 -0.47 -1.19 26.38
CA LEU A 37 0.27 -0.86 25.16
C LEU A 37 1.55 -1.68 25.10
N VAL A 38 1.66 -2.54 24.08
CA VAL A 38 2.85 -3.36 23.85
C VAL A 38 3.71 -2.71 22.77
N ILE A 39 4.94 -2.31 23.13
CA ILE A 39 5.96 -1.82 22.21
C ILE A 39 6.90 -2.98 21.89
N GLY A 40 6.82 -3.50 20.68
CA GLY A 40 7.61 -4.62 20.20
C GLY A 40 8.40 -4.29 18.94
N ASP A 41 9.03 -5.29 18.36
CA ASP A 41 9.62 -5.18 17.03
C ASP A 41 8.51 -5.05 15.98
N SER A 42 8.71 -4.14 15.04
CA SER A 42 7.85 -4.11 13.87
C SER A 42 7.97 -5.44 13.11
N PRO A 43 6.87 -6.13 12.79
CA PRO A 43 6.92 -7.33 11.94
C PRO A 43 7.69 -7.08 10.63
N ARG A 44 7.65 -5.85 10.15
CA ARG A 44 8.36 -5.37 8.96
C ARG A 44 9.88 -5.41 9.08
N ALA A 45 10.45 -5.34 10.28
CA ALA A 45 11.90 -5.43 10.50
C ALA A 45 12.51 -6.76 10.01
N LYS A 46 11.66 -7.78 9.79
CA LYS A 46 12.05 -9.10 9.28
C LYS A 46 11.90 -9.25 7.77
N TRP A 47 11.33 -8.26 7.08
CA TRP A 47 11.15 -8.33 5.63
C TRP A 47 12.47 -8.08 4.90
N PRO A 48 12.69 -8.70 3.73
CA PRO A 48 13.85 -8.40 2.91
C PRO A 48 13.91 -6.91 2.56
N ASN A 49 15.10 -6.33 2.61
CA ASN A 49 15.33 -4.90 2.39
C ASN A 49 16.01 -4.59 1.04
N LYS A 50 16.16 -5.59 0.18
CA LYS A 50 16.71 -5.38 -1.15
C LYS A 50 15.81 -4.47 -1.96
N VAL A 51 16.41 -3.45 -2.58
CA VAL A 51 15.72 -2.46 -3.40
C VAL A 51 15.70 -2.90 -4.86
N PHE A 52 14.54 -2.77 -5.48
CA PHE A 52 14.27 -2.99 -6.89
C PHE A 52 13.67 -1.69 -7.44
N LYS A 53 14.49 -0.86 -8.09
CA LYS A 53 14.00 0.37 -8.71
C LYS A 53 13.25 0.04 -9.98
N VAL A 54 12.05 0.55 -10.16
CA VAL A 54 11.25 0.25 -11.35
C VAL A 54 11.91 0.76 -12.64
N GLU A 55 12.72 1.80 -12.54
CA GLU A 55 13.49 2.36 -13.64
C GLU A 55 14.56 1.38 -14.14
N ASP A 56 15.17 0.57 -13.27
CA ASP A 56 16.15 -0.47 -13.64
C ASP A 56 15.51 -1.57 -14.50
N PHE A 57 14.18 -1.68 -14.48
CA PHE A 57 13.38 -2.58 -15.30
C PHE A 57 12.76 -1.90 -16.53
N GLY A 58 13.08 -0.62 -16.76
CA GLY A 58 12.63 0.16 -17.90
C GLY A 58 11.36 0.98 -17.70
N ALA A 59 10.93 1.22 -16.45
CA ALA A 59 9.83 2.14 -16.19
C ALA A 59 10.25 3.59 -16.47
N VAL A 60 9.33 4.37 -17.04
CA VAL A 60 9.53 5.79 -17.34
C VAL A 60 8.45 6.60 -16.66
N ALA A 61 8.87 7.69 -16.00
CA ALA A 61 8.01 8.54 -15.17
C ALA A 61 7.46 9.76 -15.93
N ASP A 62 6.99 9.58 -17.16
CA ASP A 62 6.56 10.65 -18.07
C ASP A 62 5.04 10.76 -18.28
N ALA A 63 4.26 9.96 -17.59
CA ALA A 63 2.81 9.80 -17.72
C ALA A 63 2.31 9.18 -19.04
N ASP A 64 3.13 9.12 -20.07
CA ASP A 64 2.76 8.67 -21.42
C ASP A 64 3.22 7.25 -21.73
N THR A 65 4.43 6.92 -21.33
CA THR A 65 5.01 5.59 -21.56
C THR A 65 4.32 4.54 -20.68
N ASN A 66 3.87 3.45 -21.29
CA ASN A 66 3.30 2.34 -20.55
C ASN A 66 4.39 1.58 -19.77
N SER A 67 4.45 1.81 -18.47
CA SER A 67 5.42 1.20 -17.56
C SER A 67 4.94 -0.11 -16.92
N THR A 68 3.79 -0.65 -17.35
CA THR A 68 3.19 -1.84 -16.74
C THR A 68 4.15 -3.02 -16.66
N ALA A 69 4.81 -3.36 -17.79
CA ALA A 69 5.71 -4.50 -17.84
C ALA A 69 6.93 -4.32 -16.93
N ALA A 70 7.48 -3.11 -16.86
CA ALA A 70 8.61 -2.79 -16.02
C ALA A 70 8.27 -2.92 -14.53
N VAL A 71 7.12 -2.37 -14.11
CA VAL A 71 6.65 -2.46 -12.74
C VAL A 71 6.37 -3.92 -12.35
N ILE A 72 5.71 -4.70 -13.22
CA ILE A 72 5.48 -6.14 -12.98
C ILE A 72 6.80 -6.90 -12.86
N ASN A 73 7.79 -6.61 -13.70
CA ASN A 73 9.10 -7.27 -13.62
C ASN A 73 9.83 -6.94 -12.29
N ALA A 74 9.73 -5.71 -11.80
CA ALA A 74 10.26 -5.32 -10.49
C ALA A 74 9.55 -6.07 -9.34
N LEU A 75 8.22 -6.20 -9.41
CA LEU A 75 7.43 -6.99 -8.45
C LEU A 75 7.78 -8.48 -8.50
N ASP A 76 7.97 -9.05 -9.70
CA ASP A 76 8.43 -10.42 -9.88
C ASP A 76 9.83 -10.65 -9.27
N ALA A 77 10.74 -9.67 -9.42
CA ALA A 77 12.06 -9.74 -8.82
C ALA A 77 11.99 -9.70 -7.27
N ALA A 78 11.13 -8.86 -6.72
CA ALA A 78 10.87 -8.83 -5.28
C ALA A 78 10.26 -10.17 -4.81
N TYR A 79 9.29 -10.72 -5.55
CA TYR A 79 8.71 -12.03 -5.24
C TYR A 79 9.77 -13.13 -5.18
N LYS A 80 10.63 -13.24 -6.20
CA LYS A 80 11.71 -14.22 -6.25
C LYS A 80 12.74 -14.07 -5.12
N ASN A 81 12.87 -12.86 -4.57
CA ASN A 81 13.71 -12.56 -3.42
C ASN A 81 13.03 -12.88 -2.07
N GLY A 82 11.76 -13.30 -2.06
CA GLY A 82 10.96 -13.49 -0.84
C GLY A 82 10.40 -12.21 -0.26
N GLY A 83 10.41 -11.12 -1.01
CA GLY A 83 10.00 -9.77 -0.67
C GLY A 83 11.08 -8.75 -1.01
N GLY A 84 10.86 -7.49 -0.64
CA GLY A 84 11.81 -6.40 -0.88
C GLY A 84 11.13 -5.05 -1.02
N ILE A 85 11.91 -4.05 -1.41
CA ILE A 85 11.43 -2.69 -1.64
C ILE A 85 11.36 -2.46 -3.15
N VAL A 86 10.15 -2.34 -3.69
CA VAL A 86 9.92 -1.90 -5.07
C VAL A 86 9.80 -0.39 -5.04
N GLU A 87 10.85 0.29 -5.51
CA GLU A 87 10.99 1.73 -5.39
C GLU A 87 10.65 2.42 -6.71
N PHE A 88 9.83 3.45 -6.62
CA PHE A 88 9.49 4.38 -7.69
C PHE A 88 10.21 5.70 -7.43
N GLY A 89 10.80 6.29 -8.44
CA GLY A 89 11.33 7.64 -8.41
C GLY A 89 10.23 8.72 -8.40
N GLU A 90 10.64 9.97 -8.58
CA GLU A 90 9.70 11.07 -8.79
C GLU A 90 9.07 11.01 -10.18
N GLY A 91 7.80 11.44 -10.30
CA GLY A 91 7.07 11.56 -11.55
C GLY A 91 5.82 10.71 -11.62
N VAL A 92 5.33 10.46 -12.84
CA VAL A 92 4.06 9.78 -13.09
C VAL A 92 4.29 8.52 -13.92
N TYR A 93 4.06 7.36 -13.31
CA TYR A 93 4.21 6.05 -13.95
C TYR A 93 2.86 5.55 -14.41
N ARG A 94 2.67 5.44 -15.73
CA ARG A 94 1.44 4.92 -16.30
C ARG A 94 1.43 3.39 -16.29
N VAL A 95 0.36 2.81 -15.73
CA VAL A 95 0.13 1.36 -15.70
C VAL A 95 -1.29 1.03 -16.18
N GLU A 96 -1.46 -0.13 -16.78
CA GLU A 96 -2.70 -0.53 -17.46
C GLU A 96 -3.32 -1.83 -16.92
N THR A 97 -2.86 -2.31 -15.77
CA THR A 97 -3.40 -3.50 -15.13
C THR A 97 -3.28 -3.43 -13.61
N THR A 98 -4.04 -4.28 -12.93
CA THR A 98 -3.88 -4.52 -11.49
C THR A 98 -2.44 -4.88 -11.15
N LEU A 99 -1.88 -4.27 -10.11
CA LEU A 99 -0.53 -4.60 -9.62
C LEU A 99 -0.63 -5.67 -8.53
N PRO A 100 -0.10 -6.88 -8.78
CA PRO A 100 -0.03 -7.93 -7.77
C PRO A 100 1.15 -7.67 -6.84
N ILE A 101 0.87 -7.39 -5.57
CA ILE A 101 1.89 -7.06 -4.58
C ILE A 101 2.30 -8.33 -3.85
N PRO A 102 3.55 -8.77 -3.99
CA PRO A 102 4.06 -9.97 -3.33
C PRO A 102 4.13 -9.85 -1.81
N LEU A 103 4.24 -10.98 -1.14
CA LEU A 103 4.45 -11.07 0.29
C LEU A 103 5.73 -10.32 0.71
N ASN A 104 5.71 -9.70 1.88
CA ASN A 104 6.85 -8.97 2.48
C ASN A 104 7.42 -7.86 1.58
N THR A 105 6.56 -7.22 0.79
CA THR A 105 6.97 -6.20 -0.18
C THR A 105 6.56 -4.81 0.26
N VAL A 106 7.47 -3.87 0.10
CA VAL A 106 7.23 -2.44 0.27
C VAL A 106 7.15 -1.79 -1.11
N LEU A 107 6.00 -1.21 -1.46
CA LEU A 107 5.93 -0.25 -2.55
C LEU A 107 6.31 1.12 -2.01
N LYS A 108 7.37 1.70 -2.51
CA LYS A 108 7.91 2.96 -2.00
C LYS A 108 8.04 4.00 -3.10
N GLY A 109 7.43 5.16 -2.90
CA GLY A 109 7.64 6.37 -3.67
C GLY A 109 8.50 7.38 -2.92
N GLN A 110 8.71 8.54 -3.54
CA GLN A 110 9.47 9.65 -2.97
C GLN A 110 8.59 10.62 -2.15
N GLY A 111 7.35 10.25 -1.92
CA GLY A 111 6.31 11.04 -1.25
C GLY A 111 5.05 11.15 -2.13
N SER A 112 3.86 11.16 -1.52
CA SER A 112 2.59 11.21 -2.26
C SER A 112 2.36 12.51 -3.05
N GLY A 113 3.24 13.49 -2.89
CA GLY A 113 3.28 14.71 -3.71
C GLY A 113 4.19 14.60 -4.94
N TYR A 114 5.10 13.64 -4.95
CA TYR A 114 6.17 13.52 -5.95
C TYR A 114 6.05 12.27 -6.81
N THR A 115 5.54 11.17 -6.28
CA THR A 115 5.37 9.91 -7.02
C THR A 115 3.90 9.63 -7.26
N THR A 116 3.51 9.44 -8.51
CA THR A 116 2.16 9.04 -8.90
C THR A 116 2.20 7.77 -9.74
N VAL A 117 1.39 6.79 -9.37
CA VAL A 117 1.06 5.62 -10.21
C VAL A 117 -0.31 5.87 -10.83
N LEU A 118 -0.33 6.05 -12.15
CA LEU A 118 -1.51 6.39 -12.94
C LEU A 118 -2.06 5.15 -13.63
N PHE A 119 -3.24 4.71 -13.24
CA PHE A 119 -3.94 3.60 -13.87
C PHE A 119 -4.83 4.09 -15.02
N THR A 120 -4.50 3.66 -16.24
CA THR A 120 -5.20 4.06 -17.49
C THR A 120 -5.64 2.84 -18.31
N ALA A 121 -6.24 1.83 -17.71
CA ALA A 121 -6.53 0.58 -18.42
C ALA A 121 -7.43 0.77 -19.65
N TYR A 122 -6.93 0.34 -20.79
CA TYR A 122 -7.63 0.40 -22.07
C TYR A 122 -8.85 -0.54 -22.13
N LYS A 123 -8.83 -1.63 -21.36
CA LYS A 123 -9.95 -2.59 -21.27
C LYS A 123 -11.20 -2.04 -20.61
N TRP A 124 -11.11 -0.93 -19.88
CA TRP A 124 -12.24 -0.31 -19.19
C TRP A 124 -13.23 0.42 -20.12
N GLN A 125 -12.96 0.41 -21.41
CA GLN A 125 -13.84 0.97 -22.42
C GLN A 125 -15.20 0.24 -22.47
N TYR A 126 -15.31 -0.97 -21.92
CA TYR A 126 -16.50 -1.82 -21.94
C TYR A 126 -17.15 -2.03 -20.55
N GLY A 127 -16.85 -1.20 -19.58
CA GLY A 127 -17.63 -1.16 -18.34
C GLY A 127 -17.05 -1.95 -17.16
N GLU A 128 -16.00 -2.72 -17.33
CA GLU A 128 -15.36 -3.45 -16.22
C GLU A 128 -14.18 -2.65 -15.64
N ALA A 129 -14.44 -2.00 -14.51
CA ALA A 129 -13.35 -1.40 -13.71
C ALA A 129 -12.58 -2.51 -13.00
N GLU A 130 -11.25 -2.43 -13.01
CA GLU A 130 -10.38 -3.37 -12.30
C GLU A 130 -9.99 -2.85 -10.91
N ASP A 131 -9.52 -3.76 -10.08
CA ASP A 131 -8.91 -3.41 -8.80
C ASP A 131 -7.49 -2.87 -9.06
N LEU A 132 -7.04 -1.87 -8.30
CA LEU A 132 -5.72 -1.28 -8.57
C LEU A 132 -4.58 -2.12 -8.00
N LEU A 133 -4.69 -2.53 -6.73
CA LEU A 133 -3.70 -3.35 -6.05
C LEU A 133 -4.32 -4.68 -5.63
N SER A 134 -3.65 -5.78 -5.94
CA SER A 134 -3.96 -7.11 -5.41
C SER A 134 -2.87 -7.50 -4.42
N ILE A 135 -3.19 -7.45 -3.13
CA ILE A 135 -2.25 -7.71 -2.04
C ILE A 135 -2.41 -9.16 -1.59
N ILE A 136 -1.30 -9.87 -1.51
CA ILE A 136 -1.24 -11.30 -1.19
C ILE A 136 -1.03 -11.53 0.30
N GLY A 137 -0.36 -10.59 0.98
CA GLY A 137 -0.04 -10.70 2.40
C GLY A 137 0.79 -9.52 2.86
N ASN A 138 1.59 -9.67 3.90
CA ASN A 138 2.43 -8.62 4.46
C ASN A 138 2.96 -7.63 3.41
N CYS A 139 2.48 -6.40 3.47
CA CYS A 139 2.76 -5.36 2.48
C CYS A 139 2.81 -3.99 3.13
N SER A 140 3.64 -3.10 2.60
CA SER A 140 3.61 -1.67 2.92
C SER A 140 3.56 -0.85 1.65
N VAL A 141 2.77 0.21 1.66
CA VAL A 141 2.72 1.21 0.58
C VAL A 141 3.04 2.57 1.18
N GLU A 142 4.05 3.23 0.64
CA GLU A 142 4.63 4.43 1.23
C GLU A 142 4.91 5.51 0.20
N GLY A 143 4.47 6.72 0.50
CA GLY A 143 4.83 7.91 -0.28
C GLY A 143 4.34 7.88 -1.73
N ILE A 144 3.18 7.30 -2.03
CA ILE A 144 2.66 7.15 -3.39
C ILE A 144 1.26 7.76 -3.50
N ASN A 145 1.03 8.48 -4.57
CA ASN A 145 -0.29 8.89 -5.03
C ASN A 145 -0.78 7.90 -6.10
N PHE A 146 -1.92 7.29 -5.90
CA PHE A 146 -2.59 6.45 -6.90
C PHE A 146 -3.70 7.25 -7.57
N ALA A 147 -3.63 7.35 -8.88
CA ALA A 147 -4.65 8.00 -9.68
C ALA A 147 -5.25 7.00 -10.68
N ALA A 148 -6.57 7.00 -10.84
CA ALA A 148 -7.24 6.13 -11.77
C ALA A 148 -8.40 6.83 -12.46
N THR A 149 -8.57 6.59 -13.76
CA THR A 149 -9.71 7.08 -14.53
C THR A 149 -10.99 6.33 -14.16
N ARG A 150 -10.87 5.05 -13.83
CA ARG A 150 -11.91 4.19 -13.25
C ARG A 150 -11.27 3.15 -12.37
N ALA A 151 -11.85 2.89 -11.21
CA ALA A 151 -11.42 1.82 -10.32
C ALA A 151 -12.65 1.16 -9.70
N LYS A 152 -12.66 -0.16 -9.63
CA LYS A 152 -13.68 -0.92 -8.91
C LYS A 152 -13.35 -0.90 -7.42
N LYS A 153 -12.10 -1.17 -7.08
CA LYS A 153 -11.56 -1.13 -5.72
C LYS A 153 -10.13 -0.63 -5.77
N PHE A 154 -9.69 0.04 -4.72
CA PHE A 154 -8.29 0.43 -4.58
C PHE A 154 -7.42 -0.79 -4.24
N VAL A 155 -7.84 -1.57 -3.28
CA VAL A 155 -7.12 -2.76 -2.81
C VAL A 155 -8.07 -3.93 -2.70
N ILE A 156 -7.62 -5.08 -3.15
CA ILE A 156 -8.18 -6.38 -2.79
C ILE A 156 -7.12 -7.21 -2.08
N THR A 157 -7.53 -7.88 -1.02
CA THR A 157 -6.74 -8.92 -0.40
C THR A 157 -7.22 -10.25 -0.94
N ASN A 158 -6.38 -10.98 -1.64
CA ASN A 158 -6.80 -12.20 -2.33
C ASN A 158 -6.15 -13.44 -1.72
N LYS A 159 -6.99 -14.32 -1.18
CA LYS A 159 -6.56 -15.64 -0.69
C LYS A 159 -6.28 -16.65 -1.81
N SER A 160 -6.78 -16.38 -3.01
CA SER A 160 -6.56 -17.23 -4.19
C SER A 160 -6.28 -16.36 -5.40
N VAL A 161 -5.03 -16.34 -5.81
CA VAL A 161 -4.63 -15.75 -7.08
C VAL A 161 -5.03 -16.73 -8.17
N SER A 162 -5.72 -16.26 -9.20
CA SER A 162 -6.13 -17.06 -10.35
C SER A 162 -4.93 -17.73 -11.03
N ALA A 163 -5.13 -18.92 -11.59
CA ALA A 163 -4.09 -19.65 -12.33
C ALA A 163 -3.48 -18.89 -13.53
N ASN A 164 -4.04 -17.74 -13.90
CA ASN A 164 -3.55 -16.86 -14.97
C ASN A 164 -2.69 -15.70 -14.49
N ASP A 165 -2.53 -15.51 -13.18
CA ASP A 165 -1.63 -14.50 -12.66
C ASP A 165 -0.18 -14.97 -12.79
N ARG A 166 0.72 -14.10 -13.24
CA ARG A 166 2.15 -14.39 -13.41
C ARG A 166 2.85 -14.80 -12.11
N LEU A 167 2.23 -14.52 -10.98
CA LEU A 167 2.66 -14.94 -9.65
C LEU A 167 1.96 -16.23 -9.21
N SER A 168 1.14 -16.84 -10.07
CA SER A 168 0.37 -18.06 -9.78
C SER A 168 1.28 -19.28 -9.73
N GLY A 169 1.59 -19.75 -8.61
CA GLY A 169 2.41 -20.92 -8.32
C GLY A 169 2.79 -20.96 -6.86
N ALA A 170 2.70 -19.83 -6.18
CA ALA A 170 2.90 -19.76 -4.76
C ALA A 170 1.63 -20.19 -4.04
N LYS A 171 1.72 -21.20 -3.22
CA LYS A 171 0.73 -21.44 -2.16
C LYS A 171 0.90 -20.33 -1.16
N TYR A 172 0.01 -19.33 -1.23
CA TYR A 172 -0.01 -18.25 -0.26
C TYR A 172 -0.47 -18.81 1.08
N GLY A 173 0.31 -18.50 2.13
CA GLY A 173 -0.03 -18.85 3.49
C GLY A 173 -1.35 -18.22 3.93
N SER A 174 -1.84 -18.63 5.07
CA SER A 174 -3.01 -18.05 5.72
C SER A 174 -2.77 -16.56 6.00
N LEU A 175 -3.73 -15.70 5.66
CA LEU A 175 -3.70 -14.26 5.97
C LEU A 175 -3.90 -13.95 7.46
N GLU A 176 -3.90 -14.93 8.33
CA GLU A 176 -4.30 -14.80 9.74
C GLU A 176 -3.42 -13.86 10.56
N ASN A 177 -2.23 -13.52 10.07
CA ASN A 177 -1.30 -12.59 10.75
C ASN A 177 -0.65 -11.60 9.78
N ASP A 178 -1.27 -11.32 8.64
CA ASP A 178 -0.70 -10.43 7.66
C ASP A 178 -0.98 -8.96 8.02
N ASN A 179 0.06 -8.15 7.94
CA ASN A 179 0.00 -6.74 8.20
C ASN A 179 0.10 -5.96 6.89
N ILE A 180 -0.84 -5.05 6.67
CA ILE A 180 -0.85 -4.15 5.54
C ILE A 180 -0.73 -2.72 6.07
N TYR A 181 0.30 -2.01 5.64
CA TYR A 181 0.58 -0.65 6.08
C TYR A 181 0.43 0.34 4.92
N PHE A 182 -0.21 1.47 5.19
CA PHE A 182 -0.27 2.61 4.27
C PHE A 182 0.26 3.85 4.98
N THR A 183 1.30 4.47 4.40
CA THR A 183 1.92 5.68 4.95
C THR A 183 2.10 6.71 3.85
N ASP A 184 1.60 7.92 4.04
CA ASP A 184 1.64 8.99 3.04
C ASP A 184 1.10 8.53 1.67
N VAL A 185 -0.09 7.91 1.66
CA VAL A 185 -0.77 7.44 0.45
C VAL A 185 -1.94 8.34 0.11
N LYS A 186 -2.02 8.77 -1.14
CA LYS A 186 -3.17 9.45 -1.71
C LYS A 186 -3.86 8.58 -2.75
N ILE A 187 -5.17 8.69 -2.84
CA ILE A 187 -5.98 7.99 -3.83
C ILE A 187 -6.86 9.01 -4.52
N LYS A 188 -6.72 9.13 -5.84
CA LYS A 188 -7.50 10.07 -6.65
C LYS A 188 -8.27 9.33 -7.74
N SER A 189 -9.58 9.50 -7.77
CA SER A 189 -10.38 9.17 -8.94
C SER A 189 -10.34 10.34 -9.91
N LEU A 190 -9.98 10.09 -11.16
CA LEU A 190 -9.93 11.08 -12.25
C LEU A 190 -11.23 11.07 -13.05
N TRP A 191 -12.32 10.57 -12.48
CA TRP A 191 -13.62 10.61 -13.14
C TRP A 191 -14.00 12.08 -13.43
N ARG A 192 -14.14 12.43 -14.72
CA ARG A 192 -14.93 13.59 -15.13
C ARG A 192 -16.36 13.13 -15.25
N GLU A 193 -17.28 13.75 -14.53
CA GLU A 193 -18.69 13.74 -14.93
C GLU A 193 -18.76 14.32 -16.34
N GLY A 194 -18.91 13.45 -17.32
CA GLY A 194 -19.32 13.89 -18.65
C GLY A 194 -20.70 14.52 -18.50
N LYS A 195 -20.88 15.80 -18.84
CA LYS A 195 -22.21 16.30 -19.14
C LYS A 195 -22.79 15.37 -20.21
N VAL A 196 -23.80 14.60 -19.84
CA VAL A 196 -24.72 14.02 -20.80
C VAL A 196 -25.44 15.22 -21.38
N THR A 197 -25.01 15.67 -22.55
CA THR A 197 -25.87 16.56 -23.37
C THR A 197 -26.88 15.67 -24.03
N ASP A 198 -28.13 15.85 -23.64
CA ASP A 198 -29.29 15.28 -24.30
C ASP A 198 -29.28 15.57 -25.82
#